data_7f7be47b0a0ac7063e5c7a2d219ee3c5
#
_entry.id   7f7be47b0a0ac7063e5c7a2d219ee3c5
#
_cell.length_a   1.000
_cell.length_b   1.000
_cell.length_c   1.000
_cell.angle_alpha   90.00
_cell.angle_beta   90.00
_cell.angle_gamma   90.00
#
_symmetry.space_group_name_H-M   'P 1'
#
loop_
_entity.id
_entity.type
_entity.pdbx_description
1 polymer ?
#
loop_
_entity_poly.entity_id
_entity_poly.type
_entity_poly.pdbx_seq_one_letter_code
_entity_poly.pdbx_strand_id
1 'polypeptide(L)'
;MTNAMQITFAATEREKRQAGRRLCRYREPALRRRQWLGMAAFTLMIFALFYWYGQAMANVGSTLYGNCHLFGDEASLDICLAVADGAYLFLQYMLYLLGALLLAVIFFQRWQYGNFIRSMFYPLDGRQFTMTLSPEGLTHEEAGRVRHFYAWPMVYRIIEDKDFLLFYVDRNVAYFIPQAAFAAANRDSHAFFLHARQFKENI
;
A
#
# COMPACT_ATOMS: atom_id res chain seq x y z
N MET A 1 -35.56 -10.99 24.72
CA MET A 1 -35.21 -9.66 24.18
C MET A 1 -33.69 -9.60 24.09
N THR A 2 -33.13 -9.91 22.95
CA THR A 2 -31.69 -9.88 22.70
C THR A 2 -31.25 -8.43 22.59
N ASN A 3 -30.48 -7.94 23.58
CA ASN A 3 -30.01 -6.57 23.62
C ASN A 3 -29.07 -6.33 22.42
N ALA A 4 -29.58 -5.66 21.39
CA ALA A 4 -28.74 -5.16 20.32
C ALA A 4 -27.77 -4.14 20.91
N MET A 5 -26.46 -4.37 20.72
CA MET A 5 -25.43 -3.45 21.17
C MET A 5 -25.18 -2.42 20.05
N GLN A 6 -25.32 -1.17 20.37
CA GLN A 6 -25.18 -0.07 19.41
C GLN A 6 -24.12 0.93 19.89
N ILE A 7 -23.26 1.40 18.98
CA ILE A 7 -22.32 2.47 19.22
C ILE A 7 -22.39 3.49 18.10
N THR A 8 -22.48 4.77 18.46
CA THR A 8 -22.47 5.89 17.53
C THR A 8 -21.19 6.69 17.73
N PHE A 9 -20.52 7.03 16.64
CA PHE A 9 -19.27 7.78 16.65
C PHE A 9 -19.11 8.64 15.41
N ALA A 10 -18.28 9.67 15.51
CA ALA A 10 -17.80 10.44 14.37
C ALA A 10 -16.31 10.15 14.21
N ALA A 11 -15.88 9.81 13.01
CA ALA A 11 -14.48 9.54 12.74
C ALA A 11 -13.80 10.75 12.11
N THR A 12 -12.64 11.11 12.65
CA THR A 12 -11.79 12.17 12.12
C THR A 12 -10.92 11.67 10.96
N GLU A 13 -10.45 12.57 10.09
CA GLU A 13 -9.51 12.24 9.01
C GLU A 13 -8.21 11.59 9.54
N ARG A 14 -7.78 11.98 10.74
CA ARG A 14 -6.60 11.39 11.40
C ARG A 14 -6.86 9.92 11.77
N GLU A 15 -8.01 9.63 12.37
CA GLU A 15 -8.41 8.26 12.74
C GLU A 15 -8.57 7.37 11.51
N LYS A 16 -9.15 7.88 10.44
CA LYS A 16 -9.22 7.20 9.15
C LYS A 16 -7.85 6.76 8.65
N ARG A 17 -6.91 7.70 8.59
CA ARG A 17 -5.55 7.39 8.13
C ARG A 17 -4.87 6.37 9.02
N GLN A 18 -5.10 6.44 10.33
CA GLN A 18 -4.57 5.47 11.27
C GLN A 18 -5.24 4.10 11.09
N ALA A 19 -6.57 4.05 10.99
CA ALA A 19 -7.31 2.82 10.71
C ALA A 19 -6.85 2.17 9.40
N GLY A 20 -6.69 2.95 8.31
CA GLY A 20 -6.18 2.44 7.04
C GLY A 20 -4.79 1.81 7.16
N ARG A 21 -3.87 2.40 7.93
CA ARG A 21 -2.55 1.80 8.21
C ARG A 21 -2.67 0.50 8.99
N ARG A 22 -3.59 0.44 9.97
CA ARG A 22 -3.84 -0.78 10.75
C ARG A 22 -4.46 -1.87 9.89
N LEU A 23 -5.44 -1.53 9.04
CA LEU A 23 -6.03 -2.46 8.07
C LEU A 23 -4.96 -3.11 7.19
N CYS A 24 -4.04 -2.30 6.66
CA CYS A 24 -2.92 -2.83 5.87
C CYS A 24 -1.99 -3.75 6.68
N ARG A 25 -1.80 -3.47 7.97
CA ARG A 25 -0.97 -4.30 8.85
C ARG A 25 -1.57 -5.67 9.11
N TYR A 26 -2.91 -5.71 9.29
CA TYR A 26 -3.65 -6.95 9.58
C TYR A 26 -4.13 -7.67 8.32
N ARG A 27 -3.71 -7.19 7.14
CA ARG A 27 -4.00 -7.86 5.87
C ARG A 27 -3.49 -9.29 5.89
N GLU A 28 -4.18 -10.16 5.16
CA GLU A 28 -3.86 -11.58 5.05
C GLU A 28 -2.36 -11.81 4.75
N PRO A 29 -1.64 -12.63 5.52
CA PRO A 29 -0.19 -12.82 5.38
C PRO A 29 0.20 -13.35 4.00
N ALA A 30 -0.65 -14.15 3.36
CA ALA A 30 -0.43 -14.67 2.00
C ALA A 30 -0.38 -13.54 0.95
N LEU A 31 -1.31 -12.57 1.01
CA LEU A 31 -1.34 -11.42 0.12
C LEU A 31 -0.14 -10.50 0.37
N ARG A 32 0.24 -10.31 1.63
CA ARG A 32 1.42 -9.53 2.01
C ARG A 32 2.70 -10.18 1.48
N ARG A 33 2.84 -11.52 1.63
CA ARG A 33 3.98 -12.28 1.11
C ARG A 33 4.09 -12.16 -0.41
N ARG A 34 2.97 -12.30 -1.13
CA ARG A 34 2.93 -12.14 -2.60
C ARG A 34 3.36 -10.74 -3.05
N GLN A 35 2.95 -9.69 -2.35
CA GLN A 35 3.39 -8.32 -2.63
C GLN A 35 4.89 -8.15 -2.39
N TRP A 36 5.41 -8.66 -1.26
CA TRP A 36 6.84 -8.61 -0.95
C TRP A 36 7.67 -9.37 -1.98
N LEU A 37 7.23 -10.56 -2.41
CA LEU A 37 7.91 -11.33 -3.46
C LEU A 37 7.90 -10.58 -4.79
N GLY A 38 6.79 -9.95 -5.17
CA GLY A 38 6.72 -9.12 -6.37
C GLY A 38 7.67 -7.92 -6.32
N MET A 39 7.72 -7.22 -5.17
CA MET A 39 8.66 -6.10 -4.97
C MET A 39 10.13 -6.58 -5.01
N ALA A 40 10.45 -7.69 -4.35
CA ALA A 40 11.80 -8.25 -4.36
C ALA A 40 12.23 -8.67 -5.77
N ALA A 41 11.35 -9.37 -6.52
CA ALA A 41 11.61 -9.74 -7.90
C ALA A 41 11.84 -8.51 -8.80
N PHE A 42 11.02 -7.46 -8.65
CA PHE A 42 11.17 -6.21 -9.38
C PHE A 42 12.50 -5.52 -9.04
N THR A 43 12.87 -5.47 -7.76
CA THR A 43 14.15 -4.89 -7.32
C THR A 43 15.33 -5.67 -7.88
N LEU A 44 15.29 -7.01 -7.85
CA LEU A 44 16.33 -7.86 -8.43
C LEU A 44 16.46 -7.67 -9.94
N MET A 45 15.33 -7.55 -10.65
CA MET A 45 15.33 -7.26 -12.10
C MET A 45 16.03 -5.93 -12.40
N ILE A 46 15.77 -4.89 -11.60
CA ILE A 46 16.42 -3.60 -11.75
C ILE A 46 17.92 -3.71 -11.52
N PHE A 47 18.36 -4.39 -10.45
CA PHE A 47 19.79 -4.61 -10.20
C PHE A 47 20.46 -5.39 -11.34
N ALA A 48 19.79 -6.40 -11.89
CA ALA A 48 20.28 -7.16 -13.03
C ALA A 48 20.44 -6.26 -14.28
N LEU A 49 19.47 -5.37 -14.55
CA LEU A 49 19.54 -4.40 -15.63
C LEU A 49 20.71 -3.41 -15.43
N PHE A 50 20.89 -2.88 -14.22
CA PHE A 50 22.02 -1.99 -13.93
C PHE A 50 23.37 -2.69 -14.08
N TYR A 51 23.48 -3.94 -13.60
CA TYR A 51 24.69 -4.75 -13.74
C TYR A 51 24.99 -5.01 -15.22
N TRP A 52 24.01 -5.47 -15.99
CA TRP A 52 24.17 -5.74 -17.42
C TRP A 52 24.55 -4.47 -18.18
N TYR A 53 23.89 -3.35 -17.86
CA TYR A 53 24.20 -2.06 -18.46
C TYR A 53 25.62 -1.60 -18.11
N GLY A 54 26.07 -1.77 -16.87
CA GLY A 54 27.44 -1.47 -16.45
C GLY A 54 28.48 -2.30 -17.21
N GLN A 55 28.21 -3.58 -17.44
CA GLN A 55 29.07 -4.45 -18.25
C GLN A 55 29.09 -4.00 -19.73
N ALA A 56 27.92 -3.64 -20.29
CA ALA A 56 27.85 -3.12 -21.65
C ALA A 56 28.65 -1.83 -21.80
N MET A 57 28.59 -0.90 -20.83
CA MET A 57 29.37 0.32 -20.77
C MET A 57 30.87 0.04 -20.76
N ALA A 58 31.31 -0.87 -19.89
CA ALA A 58 32.73 -1.25 -19.80
C ALA A 58 33.23 -1.86 -21.11
N ASN A 59 32.44 -2.74 -21.73
CA ASN A 59 32.81 -3.38 -23.00
C ASN A 59 32.85 -2.38 -24.16
N VAL A 60 31.84 -1.49 -24.26
CA VAL A 60 31.83 -0.45 -25.30
C VAL A 60 33.02 0.50 -25.13
N GLY A 61 33.31 0.93 -23.88
CA GLY A 61 34.44 1.77 -23.57
C GLY A 61 35.76 1.12 -24.02
N SER A 62 36.03 -0.11 -23.55
CA SER A 62 37.29 -0.80 -23.89
C SER A 62 37.43 -1.08 -25.40
N THR A 63 36.33 -1.39 -26.10
CA THR A 63 36.35 -1.67 -27.53
C THR A 63 36.55 -0.39 -28.34
N LEU A 64 35.83 0.68 -28.05
CA LEU A 64 35.94 1.95 -28.74
C LEU A 64 37.34 2.56 -28.56
N TYR A 65 37.78 2.73 -27.32
CA TYR A 65 39.11 3.32 -27.06
C TYR A 65 40.25 2.39 -27.53
N GLY A 66 40.13 1.07 -27.41
CA GLY A 66 41.10 0.11 -27.92
C GLY A 66 41.25 0.18 -29.43
N ASN A 67 40.16 0.35 -30.16
CA ASN A 67 40.19 0.44 -31.62
C ASN A 67 40.75 1.78 -32.13
N CYS A 68 40.61 2.87 -31.36
CA CYS A 68 41.19 4.18 -31.76
C CYS A 68 42.71 4.12 -31.91
N HIS A 69 43.41 3.28 -31.17
CA HIS A 69 44.86 3.09 -31.28
C HIS A 69 45.31 2.43 -32.59
N LEU A 70 44.38 1.86 -33.37
CA LEU A 70 44.69 1.26 -34.68
C LEU A 70 44.81 2.26 -35.81
N PHE A 71 44.41 3.53 -35.60
CA PHE A 71 44.54 4.62 -36.59
C PHE A 71 45.96 5.18 -36.50
N GLY A 72 46.62 5.25 -37.67
CA GLY A 72 48.03 5.64 -37.76
C GLY A 72 48.24 7.13 -37.92
N ASP A 73 47.21 7.93 -38.16
CA ASP A 73 47.25 9.38 -38.32
C ASP A 73 46.53 10.12 -37.18
N GLU A 74 47.09 11.25 -36.77
CA GLU A 74 46.57 12.05 -35.63
C GLU A 74 45.12 12.53 -35.86
N ALA A 75 44.77 12.92 -37.06
CA ALA A 75 43.41 13.42 -37.36
C ALA A 75 42.34 12.36 -37.25
N SER A 76 42.61 11.14 -37.67
CA SER A 76 41.69 10.01 -37.53
C SER A 76 41.60 9.53 -36.08
N LEU A 77 42.68 9.63 -35.32
CA LEU A 77 42.69 9.32 -33.89
C LEU A 77 41.81 10.30 -33.11
N ASP A 78 41.93 11.61 -33.36
CA ASP A 78 41.13 12.64 -32.69
C ASP A 78 39.62 12.47 -32.96
N ILE A 79 39.23 12.15 -34.19
CA ILE A 79 37.85 11.88 -34.56
C ILE A 79 37.33 10.61 -33.84
N CYS A 80 38.13 9.55 -33.81
CA CYS A 80 37.74 8.32 -33.13
C CYS A 80 37.54 8.55 -31.61
N LEU A 81 38.43 9.26 -30.95
CA LEU A 81 38.30 9.61 -29.53
C LEU A 81 37.07 10.46 -29.26
N ALA A 82 36.77 11.46 -30.10
CA ALA A 82 35.59 12.29 -29.97
C ALA A 82 34.30 11.48 -30.10
N VAL A 83 34.25 10.48 -30.99
CA VAL A 83 33.11 9.55 -31.13
C VAL A 83 32.99 8.66 -29.91
N ALA A 84 34.11 8.14 -29.38
CA ALA A 84 34.13 7.29 -28.18
C ALA A 84 33.63 8.07 -26.96
N ASP A 85 34.07 9.30 -26.76
CA ASP A 85 33.61 10.19 -25.67
C ASP A 85 32.12 10.51 -25.81
N GLY A 86 31.66 10.82 -27.02
CA GLY A 86 30.24 11.04 -27.30
C GLY A 86 29.37 9.84 -26.97
N ALA A 87 29.80 8.64 -27.35
CA ALA A 87 29.11 7.38 -27.04
C ALA A 87 29.08 7.12 -25.50
N TYR A 88 30.19 7.36 -24.82
CA TYR A 88 30.30 7.23 -23.38
C TYR A 88 29.36 8.19 -22.64
N LEU A 89 29.33 9.47 -23.02
CA LEU A 89 28.42 10.48 -22.48
C LEU A 89 26.95 10.09 -22.71
N PHE A 90 26.62 9.65 -23.91
CA PHE A 90 25.25 9.18 -24.23
C PHE A 90 24.83 8.04 -23.32
N LEU A 91 25.67 7.04 -23.13
CA LEU A 91 25.40 5.92 -22.22
C LEU A 91 25.25 6.41 -20.78
N GLN A 92 26.06 7.34 -20.33
CA GLN A 92 25.96 7.91 -18.99
C GLN A 92 24.62 8.66 -18.78
N TYR A 93 24.15 9.44 -19.77
CA TYR A 93 22.85 10.08 -19.70
C TYR A 93 21.71 9.07 -19.68
N MET A 94 21.79 7.97 -20.43
CA MET A 94 20.81 6.88 -20.38
C MET A 94 20.74 6.25 -18.99
N LEU A 95 21.86 6.07 -18.30
CA LEU A 95 21.89 5.57 -16.93
C LEU A 95 21.17 6.52 -15.95
N TYR A 96 21.42 7.82 -16.07
CA TYR A 96 20.72 8.81 -15.24
C TYR A 96 19.23 8.84 -15.51
N LEU A 97 18.82 8.76 -16.79
CA LEU A 97 17.43 8.70 -17.18
C LEU A 97 16.74 7.45 -16.58
N LEU A 98 17.38 6.28 -16.66
CA LEU A 98 16.88 5.04 -16.07
C LEU A 98 16.73 5.17 -14.55
N GLY A 99 17.70 5.76 -13.86
CA GLY A 99 17.65 6.05 -12.43
C GLY A 99 16.50 6.97 -12.05
N ALA A 100 16.32 8.07 -12.81
CA ALA A 100 15.23 9.00 -12.61
C ALA A 100 13.85 8.35 -12.82
N LEU A 101 13.71 7.52 -13.84
CA LEU A 101 12.49 6.76 -14.13
C LEU A 101 12.15 5.78 -13.00
N LEU A 102 13.15 5.13 -12.43
CA LEU A 102 12.99 4.23 -11.29
C LEU A 102 12.50 4.98 -10.04
N LEU A 103 13.09 6.13 -9.75
CA LEU A 103 12.65 6.98 -8.64
C LEU A 103 11.20 7.46 -8.87
N ALA A 104 10.86 7.83 -10.10
CA ALA A 104 9.49 8.22 -10.47
C ALA A 104 8.49 7.09 -10.25
N VAL A 105 8.82 5.85 -10.61
CA VAL A 105 7.98 4.67 -10.36
C VAL A 105 7.77 4.42 -8.86
N ILE A 106 8.83 4.50 -8.06
CA ILE A 106 8.75 4.35 -6.60
C ILE A 106 7.84 5.43 -6.00
N PHE A 107 8.04 6.69 -6.42
CA PHE A 107 7.23 7.81 -5.97
C PHE A 107 5.76 7.64 -6.36
N PHE A 108 5.48 7.25 -7.59
CA PHE A 108 4.13 7.01 -8.10
C PHE A 108 3.43 5.87 -7.37
N GLN A 109 4.12 4.76 -7.10
CA GLN A 109 3.57 3.66 -6.29
C GLN A 109 3.22 4.13 -4.88
N ARG A 110 4.08 4.93 -4.26
CA ARG A 110 3.84 5.46 -2.92
C ARG A 110 2.68 6.45 -2.89
N TRP A 111 2.55 7.27 -3.93
CA TRP A 111 1.44 8.19 -4.13
C TRP A 111 0.12 7.46 -4.37
N GLN A 112 0.11 6.46 -5.25
CA GLN A 112 -1.07 5.60 -5.48
C GLN A 112 -1.50 4.89 -4.20
N TYR A 113 -0.57 4.35 -3.44
CA TYR A 113 -0.88 3.72 -2.15
C TYR A 113 -1.52 4.71 -1.16
N GLY A 114 -1.00 5.93 -1.09
CA GLY A 114 -1.59 7.00 -0.28
C GLY A 114 -3.01 7.37 -0.71
N ASN A 115 -3.25 7.46 -2.02
CA ASN A 115 -4.58 7.75 -2.59
C ASN A 115 -5.54 6.57 -2.39
N PHE A 116 -5.08 5.33 -2.53
CA PHE A 116 -5.87 4.14 -2.25
C PHE A 116 -6.35 4.11 -0.80
N ILE A 117 -5.47 4.39 0.17
CA ILE A 117 -5.89 4.50 1.58
C ILE A 117 -6.91 5.64 1.76
N ARG A 118 -6.76 6.77 1.08
CA ARG A 118 -7.71 7.87 1.14
C ARG A 118 -9.06 7.51 0.51
N SER A 119 -9.06 6.78 -0.60
CA SER A 119 -10.29 6.38 -1.30
C SER A 119 -11.03 5.22 -0.63
N MET A 120 -10.35 4.41 0.19
CA MET A 120 -11.00 3.34 0.98
C MET A 120 -12.05 3.88 1.94
N PHE A 121 -11.87 5.11 2.36
CA PHE A 121 -12.78 5.76 3.29
C PHE A 121 -13.31 7.02 2.63
N TYR A 122 -14.58 7.04 2.29
CA TYR A 122 -15.28 8.23 1.80
C TYR A 122 -15.05 9.42 2.74
N PRO A 123 -15.14 10.69 2.26
CA PRO A 123 -14.98 11.86 3.13
C PRO A 123 -16.00 11.78 4.26
N LEU A 124 -15.48 11.51 5.47
CA LEU A 124 -16.29 11.25 6.67
C LEU A 124 -16.37 12.48 7.57
N ASP A 125 -15.85 13.64 7.11
CA ASP A 125 -15.77 14.84 7.93
C ASP A 125 -17.11 15.22 8.53
N GLY A 126 -17.18 15.13 9.85
CA GLY A 126 -18.38 15.50 10.62
C GLY A 126 -19.55 14.52 10.53
N ARG A 127 -19.41 13.36 9.87
CA ARG A 127 -20.48 12.37 9.77
C ARG A 127 -20.52 11.45 10.96
N GLN A 128 -21.72 11.18 11.41
CA GLN A 128 -21.96 10.18 12.45
C GLN A 128 -22.19 8.82 11.83
N PHE A 129 -21.54 7.84 12.38
CA PHE A 129 -21.69 6.43 12.05
C PHE A 129 -22.26 5.71 13.25
N THR A 130 -23.15 4.78 12.96
CA THR A 130 -23.72 3.91 13.96
C THR A 130 -23.42 2.47 13.61
N MET A 131 -22.78 1.76 14.51
CA MET A 131 -22.57 0.32 14.41
C MET A 131 -23.47 -0.41 15.39
N THR A 132 -24.24 -1.36 14.87
CA THR A 132 -25.16 -2.18 15.67
C THR A 132 -24.81 -3.64 15.50
N LEU A 133 -24.61 -4.34 16.63
CA LEU A 133 -24.50 -5.79 16.68
C LEU A 133 -25.86 -6.38 16.98
N SER A 134 -26.27 -7.32 16.18
CA SER A 134 -27.47 -8.15 16.42
C SER A 134 -27.10 -9.64 16.30
N PRO A 135 -27.91 -10.57 16.80
CA PRO A 135 -27.67 -12.00 16.57
C PRO A 135 -27.60 -12.37 15.09
N GLU A 136 -28.25 -11.61 14.22
CA GLU A 136 -28.34 -11.87 12.77
C GLU A 136 -27.10 -11.35 12.02
N GLY A 137 -26.46 -10.29 12.54
CA GLY A 137 -25.33 -9.67 11.85
C GLY A 137 -24.91 -8.31 12.38
N LEU A 138 -24.01 -7.71 11.63
CA LEU A 138 -23.46 -6.38 11.83
C LEU A 138 -24.19 -5.38 10.94
N THR A 139 -24.71 -4.31 11.51
CA THR A 139 -25.25 -3.17 10.76
C THR A 139 -24.33 -1.99 10.90
N HIS A 140 -23.95 -1.39 9.77
CA HIS A 140 -23.25 -0.11 9.70
C HIS A 140 -24.15 0.91 9.04
N GLU A 141 -24.43 1.98 9.72
CA GLU A 141 -25.32 3.05 9.26
C GLU A 141 -24.59 4.39 9.27
N GLU A 142 -24.65 5.08 8.15
CA GLU A 142 -24.26 6.48 8.03
C GLU A 142 -25.52 7.34 8.17
N ALA A 143 -25.55 8.22 9.18
CA ALA A 143 -26.74 8.99 9.55
C ALA A 143 -27.48 9.58 8.33
N GLY A 144 -28.67 9.08 8.08
CA GLY A 144 -29.61 9.57 7.05
C GLY A 144 -29.23 9.23 5.58
N ARG A 145 -28.22 8.39 5.32
CA ARG A 145 -27.75 8.12 3.94
C ARG A 145 -27.73 6.66 3.54
N VAL A 146 -26.97 5.84 4.24
CA VAL A 146 -26.71 4.47 3.82
C VAL A 146 -26.72 3.55 5.04
N ARG A 147 -27.38 2.42 4.90
CA ARG A 147 -27.39 1.35 5.87
C ARG A 147 -26.89 0.07 5.21
N HIS A 148 -25.78 -0.45 5.70
CA HIS A 148 -25.21 -1.74 5.26
C HIS A 148 -25.45 -2.77 6.34
N PHE A 149 -26.02 -3.90 5.95
CA PHE A 149 -26.17 -5.06 6.81
C PHE A 149 -25.27 -6.20 6.31
N TYR A 150 -24.54 -6.82 7.23
CA TYR A 150 -23.68 -7.96 6.96
C TYR A 150 -24.04 -9.08 7.92
N ALA A 151 -24.60 -10.17 7.39
CA ALA A 151 -24.80 -11.38 8.18
C ALA A 151 -23.44 -11.90 8.69
N TRP A 152 -23.39 -12.52 9.87
CA TRP A 152 -22.14 -12.97 10.48
C TRP A 152 -21.27 -13.86 9.58
N PRO A 153 -21.82 -14.79 8.75
CA PRO A 153 -20.99 -15.56 7.81
C PRO A 153 -20.23 -14.69 6.80
N MET A 154 -20.74 -13.47 6.51
CA MET A 154 -20.07 -12.50 5.61
C MET A 154 -18.99 -11.69 6.33
N VAL A 155 -18.98 -11.67 7.65
CA VAL A 155 -17.94 -11.00 8.43
C VAL A 155 -16.73 -11.94 8.49
N TYR A 156 -15.73 -11.64 7.65
CA TYR A 156 -14.54 -12.47 7.50
C TYR A 156 -13.74 -12.59 8.80
N ARG A 157 -13.49 -11.47 9.46
CA ARG A 157 -12.63 -11.40 10.65
C ARG A 157 -12.97 -10.21 11.53
N ILE A 158 -12.84 -10.38 12.85
CA ILE A 158 -12.95 -9.30 13.83
C ILE A 158 -11.63 -9.20 14.56
N ILE A 159 -11.09 -7.98 14.68
CA ILE A 159 -9.80 -7.73 15.35
C ILE A 159 -9.97 -6.58 16.33
N GLU A 160 -9.56 -6.82 17.56
CA GLU A 160 -9.38 -5.79 18.55
C GLU A 160 -7.91 -5.32 18.51
N ASP A 161 -7.70 -4.04 18.21
CA ASP A 161 -6.41 -3.35 18.29
C ASP A 161 -6.51 -2.29 19.40
N LYS A 162 -5.38 -1.84 19.90
CA LYS A 162 -5.30 -0.82 20.96
C LYS A 162 -6.02 0.49 20.62
N ASP A 163 -6.10 0.85 19.33
CA ASP A 163 -6.67 2.11 18.87
C ASP A 163 -8.04 1.93 18.21
N PHE A 164 -8.35 0.70 17.72
CA PHE A 164 -9.54 0.43 16.91
C PHE A 164 -10.10 -0.97 17.12
N LEU A 165 -11.41 -1.10 16.96
CA LEU A 165 -12.07 -2.37 16.72
C LEU A 165 -12.37 -2.48 15.23
N LEU A 166 -11.92 -3.54 14.56
CA LEU A 166 -11.96 -3.71 13.11
C LEU A 166 -12.84 -4.89 12.74
N PHE A 167 -13.81 -4.67 11.83
CA PHE A 167 -14.71 -5.68 11.29
C PHE A 167 -14.42 -5.87 9.81
N TYR A 168 -13.74 -6.94 9.45
CA TYR A 168 -13.48 -7.28 8.05
C TYR A 168 -14.71 -7.94 7.43
N VAL A 169 -15.30 -7.30 6.46
CA VAL A 169 -16.43 -7.81 5.66
C VAL A 169 -15.94 -8.44 4.36
N ASP A 170 -14.69 -8.20 4.02
CA ASP A 170 -13.97 -8.85 2.91
C ASP A 170 -12.48 -8.87 3.27
N ARG A 171 -11.66 -9.56 2.47
CA ARG A 171 -10.20 -9.65 2.63
C ARG A 171 -9.50 -8.29 2.66
N ASN A 172 -10.06 -7.29 1.98
CA ASN A 172 -9.50 -5.96 1.82
C ASN A 172 -10.38 -4.83 2.34
N VAL A 173 -11.60 -5.12 2.75
CA VAL A 173 -12.58 -4.12 3.21
C VAL A 173 -12.92 -4.37 4.66
N ALA A 174 -12.76 -3.35 5.49
CA ALA A 174 -13.18 -3.43 6.88
C ALA A 174 -13.79 -2.11 7.34
N TYR A 175 -14.72 -2.22 8.27
CA TYR A 175 -15.21 -1.11 9.07
C TYR A 175 -14.39 -1.01 10.35
N PHE A 176 -14.28 0.19 10.88
CA PHE A 176 -13.55 0.43 12.12
C PHE A 176 -14.37 1.25 13.10
N ILE A 177 -14.18 0.99 14.38
CA ILE A 177 -14.69 1.80 15.48
C ILE A 177 -13.48 2.27 16.28
N PRO A 178 -13.28 3.60 16.47
CA PRO A 178 -12.23 4.11 17.33
C PRO A 178 -12.46 3.67 18.78
N GLN A 179 -11.41 3.28 19.51
CA GLN A 179 -11.50 2.97 20.94
C GLN A 179 -12.00 4.17 21.75
N ALA A 180 -11.66 5.40 21.32
CA ALA A 180 -12.15 6.62 21.91
C ALA A 180 -13.69 6.75 21.88
N ALA A 181 -14.36 6.14 20.88
CA ALA A 181 -15.81 6.16 20.77
C ALA A 181 -16.48 5.35 21.89
N PHE A 182 -15.86 4.24 22.31
CA PHE A 182 -16.34 3.44 23.44
C PHE A 182 -16.18 4.19 24.75
N ALA A 183 -15.04 4.83 24.96
CA ALA A 183 -14.78 5.65 26.13
C ALA A 183 -15.79 6.81 26.22
N ALA A 184 -16.06 7.51 25.10
CA ALA A 184 -17.04 8.59 25.06
C ALA A 184 -18.49 8.12 25.34
N ALA A 185 -18.82 6.89 24.95
CA ALA A 185 -20.13 6.28 25.23
C ALA A 185 -20.22 5.59 26.61
N ASN A 186 -19.17 5.65 27.42
CA ASN A 186 -19.02 4.92 28.68
C ASN A 186 -19.32 3.43 28.54
N ARG A 187 -18.78 2.82 27.47
CA ARG A 187 -18.94 1.39 27.13
C ARG A 187 -17.58 0.72 27.07
N ASP A 188 -17.58 -0.58 27.37
CA ASP A 188 -16.41 -1.42 27.25
C ASP A 188 -16.27 -1.96 25.80
N SER A 189 -15.18 -1.61 25.16
CA SER A 189 -14.85 -2.09 23.81
C SER A 189 -14.60 -3.60 23.77
N HIS A 190 -13.97 -4.13 24.84
CA HIS A 190 -13.70 -5.55 24.95
C HIS A 190 -14.98 -6.37 25.09
N ALA A 191 -15.95 -5.91 25.89
CA ALA A 191 -17.26 -6.52 25.95
C ALA A 191 -17.98 -6.52 24.59
N PHE A 192 -17.90 -5.41 23.85
CA PHE A 192 -18.45 -5.30 22.50
C PHE A 192 -17.79 -6.28 21.53
N PHE A 193 -16.46 -6.42 21.60
CA PHE A 193 -15.70 -7.40 20.82
C PHE A 193 -16.09 -8.84 21.14
N LEU A 194 -16.20 -9.19 22.43
CA LEU A 194 -16.58 -10.52 22.86
C LEU A 194 -18.01 -10.91 22.38
N HIS A 195 -18.96 -9.98 22.47
CA HIS A 195 -20.31 -10.21 21.94
C HIS A 195 -20.32 -10.41 20.42
N ALA A 196 -19.57 -9.57 19.68
CA ALA A 196 -19.46 -9.75 18.24
C ALA A 196 -18.86 -11.11 17.86
N ARG A 197 -17.86 -11.54 18.61
CA ARG A 197 -17.21 -12.85 18.42
C ARG A 197 -18.16 -13.99 18.77
N GLN A 198 -18.86 -13.88 19.87
CA GLN A 198 -19.86 -14.89 20.30
C GLN A 198 -20.98 -15.05 19.26
N PHE A 199 -21.52 -13.97 18.73
CA PHE A 199 -22.52 -14.03 17.67
C PHE A 199 -21.99 -14.69 16.40
N LYS A 200 -20.73 -14.45 16.06
CA LYS A 200 -20.10 -15.07 14.90
C LYS A 200 -19.80 -16.55 15.09
N GLU A 201 -19.44 -16.99 16.30
CA GLU A 201 -19.08 -18.39 16.61
C GLU A 201 -20.33 -19.28 16.82
N ASN A 202 -21.49 -18.68 17.08
CA ASN A 202 -22.77 -19.42 17.31
C ASN A 202 -23.53 -19.72 16.00
N ILE A 203 -22.94 -19.51 14.84
CA ILE A 203 -23.49 -19.80 13.51
C ILE A 203 -22.78 -21.01 12.91
#